data_70aed949f664103d42c60aa73e7a3fb7
#
_entry.id   70aed949f664103d42c60aa73e7a3fb7
#
_cell.length_a   1.000
_cell.length_b   1.000
_cell.length_c   1.000
_cell.angle_alpha   90.00
_cell.angle_beta   90.00
_cell.angle_gamma   90.00
#
_symmetry.space_group_name_H-M   'P 1'
#
loop_
_entity.id
_entity.type
_entity.pdbx_description
1 polymer ?
#
loop_
_entity_poly.entity_id
_entity_poly.type
_entity_poly.pdbx_seq_one_letter_code
_entity_poly.pdbx_strand_id
1 'polypeptide(L)'
;MLNKDTPGSDQVQITISVGGMTCAACVRRVENALNSVTGVLTASVNLATGRATIIHGPKWDGLAALKKVITEQGYEFLGELKDNG
;
A
#
# COMPACT_ATOMS: atom_id res chain seq x y z
N MET A 1 14.99 -17.58 -10.03
CA MET A 1 14.55 -17.15 -10.04
C MET A 1 14.14 -16.62 -10.33
N LEU A 2 14.00 -16.47 -10.46
CA LEU A 2 13.53 -15.92 -10.72
C LEU A 2 12.97 -15.25 -10.85
N ASN A 3 12.74 -14.90 -10.83
CA ASN A 3 12.11 -14.25 -10.86
C ASN A 3 11.75 -13.53 -10.94
N LYS A 4 11.58 -13.22 -10.87
CA LYS A 4 11.09 -12.47 -10.84
C LYS A 4 11.25 -11.72 -11.51
N ASP A 5 11.52 -11.41 -11.86
CA ASP A 5 11.52 -10.69 -12.40
C ASP A 5 11.04 -10.27 -13.17
N THR A 6 10.82 -10.12 -13.05
CA THR A 6 9.94 -9.71 -13.60
C THR A 6 9.99 -8.76 -14.57
N PRO A 7 9.55 -8.86 -15.47
CA PRO A 7 9.57 -8.13 -16.58
C PRO A 7 8.92 -6.89 -16.39
N GLY A 8 8.09 -6.66 -16.08
CA GLY A 8 7.51 -5.46 -16.01
C GLY A 8 8.31 -4.50 -15.41
N SER A 9 9.30 -4.73 -14.99
CA SER A 9 10.27 -3.87 -14.46
C SER A 9 9.81 -2.48 -14.07
N ASP A 10 8.74 -1.99 -14.50
CA ASP A 10 8.26 -0.69 -14.08
C ASP A 10 7.48 -0.76 -12.78
N GLN A 11 7.31 -1.93 -12.23
CA GLN A 11 6.58 -2.08 -10.98
C GLN A 11 7.50 -1.80 -9.81
N VAL A 12 7.00 -1.00 -8.88
CA VAL A 12 7.76 -0.66 -7.68
C VAL A 12 6.94 -1.10 -6.48
N GLN A 13 7.60 -1.74 -5.55
CA GLN A 13 6.96 -2.19 -4.32
C GLN A 13 7.37 -1.30 -3.17
N ILE A 14 6.39 -0.78 -2.46
CA ILE A 14 6.65 0.03 -1.27
C ILE A 14 5.82 -0.52 -0.12
N THR A 15 6.26 -0.24 1.09
CA THR A 15 5.56 -0.62 2.29
C THR A 15 5.30 0.62 3.11
N ILE A 16 4.06 0.78 3.56
CA ILE A 16 3.71 1.90 4.42
C ILE A 16 3.14 1.36 5.72
N SER A 17 3.18 2.18 6.75
CA SER A 17 2.63 1.82 8.04
C SER A 17 1.30 2.56 8.22
N VAL A 18 0.28 1.84 8.66
CA VAL A 18 -1.06 2.40 8.83
C VAL A 18 -1.52 2.11 10.25
N GLY A 19 -1.98 3.13 10.94
CA GLY A 19 -2.49 2.98 12.29
C GLY A 19 -4.01 2.97 12.32
N GLY A 20 -4.56 2.39 13.36
CA GLY A 20 -6.00 2.40 13.56
C GLY A 20 -6.73 1.20 13.01
N MET A 21 -6.03 0.27 12.37
CA MET A 21 -6.67 -0.94 11.89
C MET A 21 -6.76 -1.93 13.03
N THR A 22 -7.96 -2.23 13.48
CA THR A 22 -8.14 -3.10 14.64
C THR A 22 -8.89 -4.38 14.32
N CYS A 23 -9.32 -4.57 13.09
CA CYS A 23 -10.05 -5.79 12.73
C CYS A 23 -9.94 -6.04 11.25
N ALA A 24 -10.34 -7.24 10.83
CA ALA A 24 -10.24 -7.63 9.43
C ALA A 24 -11.04 -6.72 8.51
N ALA A 25 -12.17 -6.21 8.97
CA ALA A 25 -12.96 -5.31 8.16
C ALA A 25 -12.19 -4.01 7.90
N CYS A 26 -11.42 -3.55 8.87
CA CYS A 26 -10.58 -2.37 8.70
C CYS A 26 -9.53 -2.62 7.62
N VAL A 27 -8.91 -3.80 7.66
CA VAL A 27 -7.91 -4.16 6.67
C VAL A 27 -8.51 -4.10 5.27
N ARG A 28 -9.71 -4.66 5.10
CA ARG A 28 -10.35 -4.65 3.79
C ARG A 28 -10.64 -3.24 3.31
N ARG A 29 -11.09 -2.37 4.20
CA ARG A 29 -11.36 -1.00 3.84
C ARG A 29 -10.11 -0.30 3.35
N VAL A 30 -9.02 -0.50 4.05
CA VAL A 30 -7.76 0.12 3.65
C VAL A 30 -7.30 -0.46 2.32
N GLU A 31 -7.37 -1.77 2.16
CA GLU A 31 -6.97 -2.38 0.90
C GLU A 31 -7.80 -1.84 -0.26
N ASN A 32 -9.10 -1.75 -0.09
CA ASN A 32 -9.95 -1.23 -1.15
C ASN A 32 -9.63 0.21 -1.48
N ALA A 33 -9.38 1.01 -0.46
CA ALA A 33 -9.04 2.40 -0.68
C ALA A 33 -7.71 2.53 -1.41
N LEU A 34 -6.72 1.75 -1.03
CA LEU A 34 -5.42 1.80 -1.67
C LEU A 34 -5.49 1.32 -3.12
N ASN A 35 -6.27 0.27 -3.35
CA ASN A 35 -6.41 -0.25 -4.71
C ASN A 35 -7.16 0.72 -5.62
N SER A 36 -7.87 1.68 -5.07
CA SER A 36 -8.57 2.66 -5.88
C SER A 36 -7.67 3.81 -6.33
N VAL A 37 -6.46 3.90 -5.80
CA VAL A 37 -5.54 4.96 -6.18
C VAL A 37 -5.02 4.69 -7.59
N THR A 38 -5.01 5.74 -8.40
CA THR A 38 -4.55 5.62 -9.78
C THR A 38 -3.10 5.16 -9.82
N GLY A 39 -2.83 4.14 -10.60
CA GLY A 39 -1.48 3.64 -10.76
C GLY A 39 -1.11 2.54 -9.80
N VAL A 40 -1.92 2.30 -8.79
CA VAL A 40 -1.67 1.18 -7.87
C VAL A 40 -2.14 -0.10 -8.55
N LEU A 41 -1.24 -1.06 -8.68
CA LEU A 41 -1.55 -2.33 -9.30
C LEU A 41 -2.18 -3.30 -8.30
N THR A 42 -1.65 -3.32 -7.10
CA THR A 42 -2.22 -4.13 -6.05
C THR A 42 -1.78 -3.58 -4.70
N ALA A 43 -2.60 -3.79 -3.70
CA ALA A 43 -2.26 -3.40 -2.33
C ALA A 43 -2.68 -4.53 -1.40
N SER A 44 -1.82 -4.86 -0.48
CA SER A 44 -2.05 -5.92 0.47
C SER A 44 -1.75 -5.40 1.87
N VAL A 45 -2.64 -5.62 2.80
CA VAL A 45 -2.50 -5.10 4.15
C VAL A 45 -2.35 -6.26 5.12
N ASN A 46 -1.42 -6.12 6.05
CA ASN A 46 -1.18 -7.12 7.08
C ASN A 46 -1.66 -6.56 8.41
N LEU A 47 -2.71 -7.15 8.96
CA LEU A 47 -3.28 -6.69 10.21
C LEU A 47 -2.31 -6.85 11.38
N ALA A 48 -1.57 -7.93 11.39
CA ALA A 48 -0.68 -8.22 12.52
C ALA A 48 0.41 -7.18 12.68
N THR A 49 0.90 -6.63 11.57
CA THR A 49 1.98 -5.65 11.62
C THR A 49 1.50 -4.22 11.40
N GLY A 50 0.26 -4.05 10.94
CA GLY A 50 -0.23 -2.72 10.59
C GLY A 50 0.43 -2.15 9.36
N ARG A 51 0.97 -2.98 8.49
CA ARG A 51 1.69 -2.53 7.31
C ARG A 51 0.94 -2.88 6.05
N ALA A 52 1.06 -2.00 5.07
CA ALA A 52 0.46 -2.21 3.77
C ALA A 52 1.56 -2.24 2.72
N THR A 53 1.55 -3.27 1.90
CA THR A 53 2.49 -3.40 0.79
C THR A 53 1.77 -3.00 -0.48
N ILE A 54 2.32 -2.04 -1.20
CA ILE A 54 1.70 -1.50 -2.38
C ILE A 54 2.63 -1.68 -3.56
N ILE A 55 2.09 -2.23 -4.64
CA ILE A 55 2.83 -2.35 -5.89
C ILE A 55 2.19 -1.39 -6.88
N HIS A 56 2.96 -0.47 -7.40
CA HIS A 56 2.44 0.55 -8.32
C HIS A 56 3.31 0.61 -9.56
N GLY A 57 2.71 1.17 -10.61
CA GLY A 57 3.44 1.38 -11.85
C GLY A 57 4.09 2.75 -11.87
N PRO A 58 4.65 3.11 -13.04
CA PRO A 58 5.37 4.39 -13.15
C PRO A 58 4.45 5.60 -13.10
N LYS A 59 3.18 5.41 -13.36
CA LYS A 59 2.26 6.55 -13.40
C LYS A 59 1.25 6.46 -12.27
N TRP A 60 1.72 6.64 -11.07
CA TRP A 60 0.79 6.60 -9.93
C TRP A 60 0.78 7.96 -9.25
N ASP A 61 -0.24 8.17 -8.45
CA ASP A 61 -0.47 9.48 -7.84
C ASP A 61 0.51 9.82 -6.72
N GLY A 62 1.26 8.86 -6.25
CA GLY A 62 2.26 9.11 -5.23
C GLY A 62 1.78 8.84 -3.83
N LEU A 63 2.70 8.97 -2.88
CA LEU A 63 2.38 8.71 -1.48
C LEU A 63 1.31 9.64 -0.94
N ALA A 64 1.23 10.84 -1.45
CA ALA A 64 0.22 11.78 -0.99
C ALA A 64 -1.19 11.25 -1.24
N ALA A 65 -1.40 10.55 -2.36
CA ALA A 65 -2.69 9.95 -2.64
C ALA A 65 -2.98 8.82 -1.67
N LEU A 66 -1.98 8.04 -1.32
CA LEU A 66 -2.16 6.97 -0.34
C LEU A 66 -2.53 7.56 1.02
N LYS A 67 -1.83 8.59 1.42
CA LYS A 67 -2.13 9.25 2.69
C LYS A 67 -3.56 9.78 2.68
N LYS A 68 -3.97 10.37 1.58
CA LYS A 68 -5.29 10.95 1.49
C LYS A 68 -6.38 9.89 1.67
N VAL A 69 -6.28 8.78 0.93
CA VAL A 69 -7.33 7.77 1.02
C VAL A 69 -7.35 7.09 2.38
N ILE A 70 -6.18 6.88 2.98
CA ILE A 70 -6.11 6.29 4.30
C ILE A 70 -6.77 7.21 5.33
N THR A 71 -6.46 8.49 5.25
CA THR A 71 -7.03 9.48 6.16
C THR A 71 -8.54 9.57 5.98
N GLU A 72 -8.99 9.53 4.73
CA GLU A 72 -10.42 9.60 4.44
C GLU A 72 -11.18 8.41 5.01
N GLN A 73 -10.54 7.28 5.13
CA GLN A 73 -11.17 6.10 5.72
C GLN A 73 -11.15 6.13 7.24
N GLY A 74 -10.53 7.13 7.83
CA GLY A 74 -10.48 7.24 9.28
C GLY A 74 -9.29 6.57 9.91
N TYR A 75 -8.28 6.23 9.13
CA TYR A 75 -7.08 5.60 9.64
C TYR A 75 -5.91 6.57 9.60
N GLU A 76 -4.78 6.15 10.13
CA GLU A 76 -3.63 7.00 10.24
C GLU A 76 -2.53 6.54 9.30
N PHE A 77 -2.01 7.46 8.51
CA PHE A 77 -0.86 7.17 7.67
C PHE A 77 0.40 7.48 8.49
N LEU A 78 1.13 6.44 8.84
CA LEU A 78 2.29 6.58 9.71
C LEU A 78 3.60 6.71 8.97
N GLY A 79 3.56 6.60 7.65
CA GLY A 79 4.74 6.83 6.84
C GLY A 79 5.16 5.64 6.03
N GLU A 80 6.09 5.87 5.13
CA GLU A 80 6.63 4.81 4.29
C GLU A 80 7.77 4.13 5.01
N LEU A 81 7.78 2.80 4.96
CA LEU A 81 8.85 2.01 5.54
C LEU A 81 9.77 1.57 4.43
N LYS A 82 11.03 1.83 4.59
CA LYS A 82 12.00 1.38 3.62
C LYS A 82 12.48 0.01 4.00
N ASP A 83 12.27 -0.91 3.10
CA ASP A 83 12.69 -2.26 3.34
C ASP A 83 13.97 -2.50 2.59
N ASN A 84 15.05 -2.54 3.27
CA ASN A 84 16.32 -2.76 2.62
C ASN A 84 16.68 -4.21 2.53
N GLY A 85 15.76 -5.02 2.84
CA GLY A 85 15.98 -6.45 2.70
C GLY A 85 17.05 -6.95 3.54
#